data_9f236277f7d6868ac0da9b52c6661245
#
_entry.id   9f236277f7d6868ac0da9b52c6661245
#
_cell.length_a   1.000
_cell.length_b   1.000
_cell.length_c   1.000
_cell.angle_alpha   90.00
_cell.angle_beta   90.00
_cell.angle_gamma   90.00
#
_symmetry.space_group_name_H-M   'P 1'
#
loop_
_entity.id
_entity.type
_entity.pdbx_description
1 polymer ?
#
loop_
_entity_poly.entity_id
_entity_poly.type
_entity_poly.pdbx_seq_one_letter_code
_entity_poly.pdbx_strand_id
1 'polypeptide(L)'
;MKKRAIVAAIMSLALVTVLAACGKQSSQSTGSGKYASSQVLNLSYPSSLDSIDISNMSGYGSTGNIFESLYRLGKNGSITPGLAKSTKVSKDGKTYTFTIRNAKWSDGSKITAQDFVYSWKRTVTPATKSQYAYLFSGVKNADAIVAGKKSPDTLGVQAKGQHTFIVTLDKPITYFKKLMTYPLFGPISEKAVKKWGSKYATKAQYMLYSGPFKLTGWTGTNNKWQFVKNDQYWDKKAVHLQKINYTVNESTTTTLNLFQEKKLDLTQLSSEQVKNLKSNADYTTYPYSITAFLIYNFQDSNATIKKALNNKNIRQAISLSINRKTLVKNVIGDASTVSKTFVPQDLVKDPKNGKDFADESTVKNSTSYNKALAQKLWKQGLKETGIKKLSVTMLASNEESNKAITQYLKSALEKNLDGLTVNLSTIPDKVASSRAQSGNFDLYLSHWGADFTDPISHLQIMPNNSGYNYGKYNSSTYNALVKKAQNQDANKASARWQDMINAEKTIMQDQGITPLYQTNYSYLQNPKVKGIIHNTAGTQWNYKYAYIAK
;
A
#
# COMPACT_ATOMS: atom_id res chain seq x y z
N MET A 1 80.03 -31.87 39.30
CA MET A 1 78.80 -31.11 39.61
C MET A 1 78.14 -30.44 38.40
N LYS A 2 78.44 -30.86 37.13
CA LYS A 2 77.84 -30.23 35.90
C LYS A 2 76.88 -31.13 35.13
N LYS A 3 76.66 -32.39 35.58
CA LYS A 3 75.73 -33.33 34.91
C LYS A 3 74.31 -33.43 35.54
N ARG A 4 74.10 -32.87 36.75
CA ARG A 4 72.77 -32.89 37.43
C ARG A 4 71.87 -31.68 37.11
N ALA A 5 72.41 -30.60 36.55
CA ALA A 5 71.67 -29.40 36.19
C ALA A 5 70.97 -29.52 34.83
N ILE A 6 71.49 -30.38 33.94
CA ILE A 6 70.92 -30.56 32.58
C ILE A 6 69.65 -31.45 32.58
N VAL A 7 69.61 -32.43 33.53
CA VAL A 7 68.44 -33.34 33.64
C VAL A 7 67.21 -32.62 34.26
N ALA A 8 67.48 -31.67 35.15
CA ALA A 8 66.37 -30.86 35.74
C ALA A 8 65.72 -29.84 34.75
N ALA A 9 66.51 -29.32 33.79
CA ALA A 9 66.04 -28.41 32.77
C ALA A 9 65.19 -29.10 31.67
N ILE A 10 65.49 -30.37 31.36
CA ILE A 10 64.76 -31.15 30.36
C ILE A 10 63.44 -31.68 30.94
N MET A 11 63.35 -32.00 32.24
CA MET A 11 62.10 -32.38 32.89
C MET A 11 61.12 -31.17 33.08
N SER A 12 61.66 -29.97 33.24
CA SER A 12 60.82 -28.77 33.33
C SER A 12 60.23 -28.36 31.97
N LEU A 13 60.88 -28.70 30.86
CA LEU A 13 60.37 -28.40 29.52
C LEU A 13 59.31 -29.43 29.05
N ALA A 14 59.39 -30.68 29.54
CA ALA A 14 58.41 -31.73 29.20
C ALA A 14 57.06 -31.57 29.96
N LEU A 15 57.07 -30.90 31.15
CA LEU A 15 55.84 -30.66 31.90
C LEU A 15 55.03 -29.46 31.37
N VAL A 16 55.64 -28.53 30.62
CA VAL A 16 54.97 -27.38 30.04
C VAL A 16 54.22 -27.73 28.71
N THR A 17 54.69 -28.80 28.04
CA THR A 17 54.03 -29.23 26.76
C THR A 17 52.82 -30.15 26.94
N VAL A 18 52.58 -30.73 28.12
CA VAL A 18 51.44 -31.60 28.40
C VAL A 18 50.23 -30.79 28.92
N LEU A 19 50.42 -29.55 29.42
CA LEU A 19 49.33 -28.65 29.83
C LEU A 19 48.77 -27.79 28.69
N ALA A 20 49.38 -27.83 27.50
CA ALA A 20 48.87 -27.11 26.32
C ALA A 20 47.88 -27.94 25.45
N ALA A 21 47.60 -29.21 25.80
CA ALA A 21 46.76 -30.11 24.99
C ALA A 21 45.34 -30.32 25.52
N CYS A 22 44.94 -29.69 26.64
CA CYS A 22 43.56 -29.76 27.19
C CYS A 22 42.92 -28.40 27.44
N GLY A 23 43.16 -27.45 26.56
CA GLY A 23 42.50 -26.15 26.56
C GLY A 23 42.01 -25.79 25.16
N LYS A 24 41.09 -26.57 24.57
CA LYS A 24 40.15 -26.02 23.61
C LYS A 24 39.17 -25.14 24.38
N GLN A 25 39.67 -24.06 24.94
CA GLN A 25 38.89 -22.90 25.19
C GLN A 25 38.46 -22.42 23.79
N SER A 26 37.23 -22.75 23.42
CA SER A 26 36.56 -22.06 22.34
C SER A 26 36.73 -20.57 22.63
N SER A 27 37.69 -19.95 21.96
CA SER A 27 37.68 -18.51 21.82
C SER A 27 36.34 -18.17 21.16
N GLN A 28 35.30 -17.94 21.99
CA GLN A 28 34.21 -17.10 21.59
C GLN A 28 34.89 -15.82 21.11
N SER A 29 35.04 -15.71 19.80
CA SER A 29 35.32 -14.44 19.19
C SER A 29 34.16 -13.54 19.66
N THR A 30 34.45 -12.69 20.64
CA THR A 30 33.66 -11.50 20.93
C THR A 30 33.83 -10.58 19.74
N GLY A 31 33.43 -11.07 18.57
CA GLY A 31 33.15 -10.21 17.45
C GLY A 31 32.07 -9.23 17.92
N SER A 32 32.35 -7.95 17.81
CA SER A 32 31.35 -6.87 17.94
C SER A 32 30.29 -7.04 16.86
N GLY A 33 29.49 -8.10 16.97
CA GLY A 33 28.49 -8.45 15.99
C GLY A 33 27.41 -7.38 15.99
N LYS A 34 27.07 -6.88 14.82
CA LYS A 34 26.00 -5.93 14.55
C LYS A 34 24.63 -6.37 15.10
N TYR A 35 24.44 -7.67 15.27
CA TYR A 35 23.14 -8.28 15.57
C TYR A 35 23.01 -8.71 17.03
N ALA A 36 21.83 -8.49 17.63
CA ALA A 36 21.48 -9.07 18.92
C ALA A 36 21.36 -10.60 18.81
N SER A 37 21.48 -11.30 19.94
CA SER A 37 21.32 -12.77 20.00
C SER A 37 19.90 -13.21 19.62
N SER A 38 18.89 -12.45 20.03
CA SER A 38 17.49 -12.67 19.64
C SER A 38 17.14 -11.82 18.42
N GLN A 39 16.73 -12.46 17.35
CA GLN A 39 16.26 -11.83 16.11
C GLN A 39 14.75 -12.00 15.98
N VAL A 40 14.01 -11.53 16.97
CA VAL A 40 12.56 -11.59 17.06
C VAL A 40 12.00 -10.17 17.08
N LEU A 41 11.07 -9.87 16.18
CA LEU A 41 10.35 -8.61 16.08
C LEU A 41 8.92 -8.81 16.57
N ASN A 42 8.44 -7.95 17.47
CA ASN A 42 7.08 -8.03 18.02
C ASN A 42 6.25 -6.85 17.54
N LEU A 43 5.17 -7.12 16.84
CA LEU A 43 4.31 -6.13 16.20
C LEU A 43 2.86 -6.30 16.64
N SER A 44 2.14 -5.20 16.64
CA SER A 44 0.68 -5.19 16.70
C SER A 44 0.08 -4.97 15.31
N TYR A 45 -1.11 -5.52 15.10
CA TYR A 45 -1.91 -5.28 13.91
C TYR A 45 -3.32 -4.85 14.35
N PRO A 46 -3.97 -3.89 13.65
CA PRO A 46 -5.26 -3.35 14.12
C PRO A 46 -6.43 -4.32 13.90
N SER A 47 -6.29 -5.32 13.01
CA SER A 47 -7.34 -6.28 12.69
C SER A 47 -6.76 -7.66 12.39
N SER A 48 -7.59 -8.70 12.38
CA SER A 48 -7.19 -10.02 11.87
C SER A 48 -6.91 -9.95 10.37
N LEU A 49 -6.11 -10.90 9.86
CA LEU A 49 -5.92 -11.05 8.42
C LEU A 49 -7.25 -11.44 7.77
N ASP A 50 -7.58 -10.80 6.65
CA ASP A 50 -8.80 -11.07 5.89
C ASP A 50 -8.65 -12.30 4.98
N SER A 51 -7.49 -12.46 4.38
CA SER A 51 -7.12 -13.55 3.48
C SER A 51 -5.61 -13.68 3.37
N ILE A 52 -5.13 -14.84 2.97
CA ILE A 52 -3.75 -15.08 2.52
C ILE A 52 -3.69 -15.60 1.09
N ASP A 53 -4.81 -15.60 0.37
CA ASP A 53 -4.87 -15.86 -1.06
C ASP A 53 -4.51 -14.58 -1.82
N ILE A 54 -3.35 -14.55 -2.51
CA ILE A 54 -2.90 -13.35 -3.23
C ILE A 54 -3.89 -12.86 -4.28
N SER A 55 -4.79 -13.70 -4.78
CA SER A 55 -5.84 -13.28 -5.72
C SER A 55 -7.00 -12.56 -5.03
N ASN A 56 -7.22 -12.74 -3.71
CA ASN A 56 -8.43 -12.31 -2.99
C ASN A 56 -8.15 -11.49 -1.72
N MET A 57 -6.90 -11.06 -1.49
CA MET A 57 -6.56 -10.17 -0.38
C MET A 57 -7.11 -8.77 -0.62
N SER A 58 -7.49 -8.06 0.46
CA SER A 58 -7.88 -6.65 0.39
C SER A 58 -6.69 -5.68 0.38
N GLY A 59 -5.46 -6.18 0.64
CA GLY A 59 -4.23 -5.41 0.60
C GLY A 59 -3.01 -6.26 0.93
N TYR A 60 -1.82 -5.73 0.65
CA TYR A 60 -0.55 -6.47 0.76
C TYR A 60 0.46 -5.81 1.71
N GLY A 61 0.06 -4.84 2.51
CA GLY A 61 0.90 -4.01 3.36
C GLY A 61 2.07 -4.75 4.02
N SER A 62 1.79 -5.62 4.99
CA SER A 62 2.79 -6.46 5.65
C SER A 62 2.86 -7.88 5.09
N THR A 63 1.74 -8.42 4.58
CA THR A 63 1.63 -9.80 4.09
C THR A 63 2.47 -10.07 2.85
N GLY A 64 2.88 -9.02 2.10
CA GLY A 64 3.87 -9.12 1.04
C GLY A 64 5.23 -9.71 1.49
N ASN A 65 5.46 -9.86 2.81
CA ASN A 65 6.67 -10.52 3.31
C ASN A 65 6.61 -12.05 3.27
N ILE A 66 5.43 -12.65 3.07
CA ILE A 66 5.27 -14.10 2.90
C ILE A 66 5.21 -14.52 1.44
N PHE A 67 5.17 -13.55 0.52
CA PHE A 67 5.16 -13.77 -0.93
C PHE A 67 6.39 -13.15 -1.60
N GLU A 68 6.72 -13.65 -2.78
CA GLU A 68 7.71 -13.07 -3.67
C GLU A 68 7.13 -12.95 -5.08
N SER A 69 7.27 -11.77 -5.68
CA SER A 69 6.86 -11.54 -7.05
C SER A 69 8.06 -11.56 -8.01
N LEU A 70 7.87 -11.16 -9.27
CA LEU A 70 8.97 -11.04 -10.24
C LEU A 70 10.03 -10.04 -9.78
N TYR A 71 9.58 -8.94 -9.19
CA TYR A 71 10.42 -7.94 -8.52
C TYR A 71 9.91 -7.70 -7.09
N ARG A 72 10.67 -6.92 -6.32
CA ARG A 72 10.33 -6.46 -4.96
C ARG A 72 10.61 -4.96 -4.84
N LEU A 73 9.78 -4.25 -4.08
CA LEU A 73 10.06 -2.87 -3.72
C LEU A 73 11.22 -2.81 -2.72
N GLY A 74 12.25 -2.11 -3.12
CA GLY A 74 13.38 -1.73 -2.26
C GLY A 74 13.18 -0.36 -1.62
N LYS A 75 14.26 0.20 -1.11
CA LYS A 75 14.25 1.52 -0.47
C LYS A 75 13.84 2.61 -1.49
N ASN A 76 12.99 3.54 -1.05
CA ASN A 76 12.49 4.67 -1.87
C ASN A 76 11.74 4.22 -3.14
N GLY A 77 11.00 3.11 -3.07
CA GLY A 77 10.23 2.60 -4.21
C GLY A 77 11.08 2.03 -5.36
N SER A 78 12.38 1.80 -5.14
CA SER A 78 13.24 1.20 -6.15
C SER A 78 12.80 -0.23 -6.49
N ILE A 79 12.94 -0.62 -7.75
CA ILE A 79 12.64 -1.98 -8.20
C ILE A 79 13.87 -2.83 -7.97
N THR A 80 13.76 -3.84 -7.13
CA THR A 80 14.83 -4.80 -6.82
C THR A 80 14.48 -6.20 -7.35
N PRO A 81 15.48 -7.08 -7.62
CA PRO A 81 15.22 -8.44 -8.07
C PRO A 81 14.38 -9.24 -7.07
N GLY A 82 13.32 -9.87 -7.57
CA GLY A 82 12.54 -10.91 -6.91
C GLY A 82 12.81 -12.27 -7.56
N LEU A 83 11.76 -12.96 -8.02
CA LEU A 83 11.89 -14.26 -8.73
C LEU A 83 12.42 -14.11 -10.16
N ALA A 84 12.33 -12.93 -10.77
CA ALA A 84 12.98 -12.69 -12.06
C ALA A 84 14.48 -12.47 -11.87
N LYS A 85 15.30 -13.34 -12.50
CA LYS A 85 16.76 -13.19 -12.59
C LYS A 85 17.14 -12.14 -13.62
N SER A 86 16.44 -12.11 -14.74
CA SER A 86 16.61 -11.15 -15.83
C SER A 86 15.29 -10.92 -16.56
N THR A 87 15.22 -9.82 -17.30
CA THR A 87 14.05 -9.48 -18.12
C THR A 87 14.49 -8.88 -19.45
N LYS A 88 13.92 -9.39 -20.53
CA LYS A 88 14.03 -8.81 -21.86
C LYS A 88 12.69 -8.20 -22.24
N VAL A 89 12.72 -7.02 -22.87
CA VAL A 89 11.54 -6.32 -23.36
C VAL A 89 11.69 -6.15 -24.86
N SER A 90 10.65 -6.43 -25.63
CA SER A 90 10.64 -6.21 -27.08
C SER A 90 10.75 -4.72 -27.43
N LYS A 91 11.20 -4.39 -28.65
CA LYS A 91 11.37 -3.01 -29.10
C LYS A 91 10.08 -2.18 -29.02
N ASP A 92 8.92 -2.83 -29.27
CA ASP A 92 7.60 -2.22 -29.19
C ASP A 92 7.05 -2.07 -27.75
N GLY A 93 7.80 -2.56 -26.74
CA GLY A 93 7.42 -2.49 -25.33
C GLY A 93 6.25 -3.40 -24.93
N LYS A 94 5.82 -4.33 -25.82
CA LYS A 94 4.63 -5.15 -25.58
C LYS A 94 4.92 -6.56 -25.09
N THR A 95 6.13 -7.08 -25.28
CA THR A 95 6.48 -8.43 -24.83
C THR A 95 7.57 -8.38 -23.80
N TYR A 96 7.29 -8.94 -22.64
CA TYR A 96 8.23 -9.09 -21.52
C TYR A 96 8.57 -10.58 -21.39
N THR A 97 9.87 -10.89 -21.46
CA THR A 97 10.38 -12.25 -21.25
C THR A 97 11.20 -12.25 -19.96
N PHE A 98 10.67 -12.91 -18.93
CA PHE A 98 11.31 -13.05 -17.63
C PHE A 98 12.02 -14.39 -17.54
N THR A 99 13.29 -14.35 -17.10
CA THR A 99 14.00 -15.57 -16.70
C THR A 99 13.80 -15.79 -15.21
N ILE A 100 13.04 -16.82 -14.84
CA ILE A 100 12.75 -17.17 -13.44
C ILE A 100 13.98 -17.87 -12.85
N ARG A 101 14.40 -17.44 -11.66
CA ARG A 101 15.53 -18.06 -10.94
C ARG A 101 15.17 -19.45 -10.39
N ASN A 102 16.18 -20.23 -10.06
CA ASN A 102 15.99 -21.44 -9.29
C ASN A 102 15.53 -21.07 -7.87
N ALA A 103 14.24 -21.15 -7.63
CA ALA A 103 13.60 -20.85 -6.34
C ALA A 103 12.69 -22.01 -5.93
N LYS A 104 12.39 -22.05 -4.64
CA LYS A 104 11.57 -23.11 -4.06
C LYS A 104 10.40 -22.53 -3.26
N TRP A 105 9.32 -23.24 -3.26
CA TRP A 105 8.24 -23.08 -2.31
C TRP A 105 8.70 -23.47 -0.89
N SER A 106 7.95 -23.07 0.12
CA SER A 106 8.28 -23.37 1.53
C SER A 106 8.30 -24.86 1.88
N ASP A 107 7.74 -25.73 1.04
CA ASP A 107 7.81 -27.20 1.15
C ASP A 107 9.02 -27.82 0.42
N GLY A 108 9.86 -26.99 -0.22
CA GLY A 108 11.04 -27.42 -0.99
C GLY A 108 10.76 -27.75 -2.46
N SER A 109 9.52 -27.79 -2.92
CA SER A 109 9.17 -27.94 -4.33
C SER A 109 9.59 -26.73 -5.15
N LYS A 110 9.85 -26.89 -6.46
CA LYS A 110 10.33 -25.83 -7.34
C LYS A 110 9.22 -24.83 -7.66
N ILE A 111 9.59 -23.55 -7.73
CA ILE A 111 8.79 -22.49 -8.33
C ILE A 111 9.16 -22.41 -9.81
N THR A 112 8.16 -22.44 -10.69
CA THR A 112 8.34 -22.47 -12.14
C THR A 112 7.59 -21.34 -12.84
N ALA A 113 7.88 -21.12 -14.12
CA ALA A 113 7.13 -20.19 -14.95
C ALA A 113 5.63 -20.56 -15.07
N GLN A 114 5.30 -21.85 -14.95
CA GLN A 114 3.91 -22.33 -15.00
C GLN A 114 3.11 -21.87 -13.79
N ASP A 115 3.73 -21.71 -12.60
CA ASP A 115 3.05 -21.20 -11.41
C ASP A 115 2.60 -19.74 -11.59
N PHE A 116 3.34 -18.95 -12.38
CA PHE A 116 2.93 -17.60 -12.77
C PHE A 116 1.77 -17.61 -13.76
N VAL A 117 1.83 -18.48 -14.79
CA VAL A 117 0.74 -18.63 -15.76
C VAL A 117 -0.56 -19.02 -15.05
N TYR A 118 -0.49 -20.01 -14.17
CA TYR A 118 -1.63 -20.44 -13.38
C TYR A 118 -2.17 -19.31 -12.50
N SER A 119 -1.29 -18.64 -11.73
CA SER A 119 -1.65 -17.54 -10.84
C SER A 119 -2.41 -16.43 -11.56
N TRP A 120 -1.88 -15.96 -12.70
CA TRP A 120 -2.46 -14.83 -13.42
C TRP A 120 -3.80 -15.22 -14.09
N LYS A 121 -3.88 -16.39 -14.71
CA LYS A 121 -5.15 -16.91 -15.26
C LYS A 121 -6.22 -17.03 -14.17
N ARG A 122 -5.85 -17.59 -13.00
CA ARG A 122 -6.76 -17.73 -11.87
C ARG A 122 -7.26 -16.36 -11.37
N THR A 123 -6.37 -15.38 -11.23
CA THR A 123 -6.72 -14.06 -10.71
C THR A 123 -7.69 -13.31 -11.62
N VAL A 124 -7.52 -13.38 -12.95
CA VAL A 124 -8.43 -12.69 -13.90
C VAL A 124 -9.71 -13.47 -14.20
N THR A 125 -9.81 -14.72 -13.75
CA THR A 125 -11.03 -15.53 -13.91
C THR A 125 -12.18 -14.95 -13.07
N PRO A 126 -13.36 -14.64 -13.67
CA PRO A 126 -14.48 -14.01 -12.95
C PRO A 126 -14.92 -14.76 -11.70
N ALA A 127 -14.87 -16.10 -11.71
CA ALA A 127 -15.22 -16.95 -10.57
C ALA A 127 -14.31 -16.73 -9.35
N THR A 128 -13.09 -16.24 -9.53
CA THR A 128 -12.17 -15.87 -8.44
C THR A 128 -12.63 -14.63 -7.68
N LYS A 129 -13.40 -13.74 -8.33
CA LYS A 129 -13.92 -12.50 -7.74
C LYS A 129 -12.81 -11.59 -7.17
N SER A 130 -11.64 -11.57 -7.81
CA SER A 130 -10.53 -10.74 -7.39
C SER A 130 -10.87 -9.26 -7.52
N GLN A 131 -10.80 -8.51 -6.43
CA GLN A 131 -11.00 -7.05 -6.43
C GLN A 131 -9.86 -6.32 -7.17
N TYR A 132 -8.69 -6.95 -7.29
CA TYR A 132 -7.51 -6.41 -7.95
C TYR A 132 -7.32 -6.89 -9.40
N ALA A 133 -8.29 -7.63 -9.98
CA ALA A 133 -8.19 -8.10 -11.36
C ALA A 133 -8.00 -6.96 -12.38
N TYR A 134 -8.47 -5.74 -12.06
CA TYR A 134 -8.29 -4.54 -12.90
C TYR A 134 -6.81 -4.17 -13.11
N LEU A 135 -5.90 -4.54 -12.19
CA LEU A 135 -4.47 -4.28 -12.34
C LEU A 135 -3.81 -5.07 -13.47
N PHE A 136 -4.49 -6.10 -13.99
CA PHE A 136 -4.07 -6.82 -15.20
C PHE A 136 -4.46 -6.11 -16.49
N SER A 137 -5.21 -4.99 -16.42
CA SER A 137 -5.60 -4.23 -17.61
C SER A 137 -4.40 -3.90 -18.49
N GLY A 138 -4.53 -4.18 -19.79
CA GLY A 138 -3.46 -4.05 -20.76
C GLY A 138 -2.59 -5.29 -20.94
N VAL A 139 -2.66 -6.32 -20.10
CA VAL A 139 -2.22 -7.68 -20.47
C VAL A 139 -3.20 -8.21 -21.52
N LYS A 140 -2.68 -8.77 -22.60
CA LYS A 140 -3.50 -9.23 -23.74
C LYS A 140 -4.69 -10.07 -23.28
N ASN A 141 -5.88 -9.67 -23.71
CA ASN A 141 -7.17 -10.26 -23.37
C ASN A 141 -7.63 -10.13 -21.90
N ALA A 142 -6.86 -9.57 -20.97
CA ALA A 142 -7.23 -9.52 -19.54
C ALA A 142 -8.59 -8.86 -19.31
N ASP A 143 -8.82 -7.67 -19.88
CA ASP A 143 -10.10 -6.94 -19.70
C ASP A 143 -11.30 -7.72 -20.21
N ALA A 144 -11.15 -8.43 -21.34
CA ALA A 144 -12.21 -9.26 -21.92
C ALA A 144 -12.49 -10.51 -21.07
N ILE A 145 -11.46 -11.07 -20.44
CA ILE A 145 -11.60 -12.22 -19.53
C ILE A 145 -12.30 -11.80 -18.25
N VAL A 146 -11.85 -10.71 -17.62
CA VAL A 146 -12.48 -10.15 -16.40
C VAL A 146 -13.95 -9.81 -16.64
N ALA A 147 -14.29 -9.33 -17.84
CA ALA A 147 -15.67 -9.09 -18.26
C ALA A 147 -16.46 -10.36 -18.63
N GLY A 148 -15.88 -11.56 -18.54
CA GLY A 148 -16.52 -12.83 -18.88
C GLY A 148 -16.69 -13.08 -20.39
N LYS A 149 -16.04 -12.25 -21.25
CA LYS A 149 -16.19 -12.33 -22.72
C LYS A 149 -15.19 -13.25 -23.39
N LYS A 150 -14.14 -13.69 -22.70
CA LYS A 150 -13.11 -14.61 -23.19
C LYS A 150 -12.72 -15.64 -22.14
N SER A 151 -12.24 -16.80 -22.59
CA SER A 151 -11.66 -17.82 -21.71
C SER A 151 -10.35 -17.32 -21.06
N PRO A 152 -10.09 -17.61 -19.77
CA PRO A 152 -8.81 -17.36 -19.10
C PRO A 152 -7.61 -17.94 -19.84
N ASP A 153 -7.80 -18.99 -20.63
CA ASP A 153 -6.73 -19.61 -21.43
C ASP A 153 -6.17 -18.71 -22.53
N THR A 154 -6.92 -17.70 -22.92
CA THR A 154 -6.50 -16.72 -23.94
C THR A 154 -5.67 -15.57 -23.37
N LEU A 155 -5.44 -15.53 -22.05
CA LEU A 155 -4.62 -14.51 -21.41
C LEU A 155 -3.22 -14.48 -22.02
N GLY A 156 -2.69 -13.29 -22.28
CA GLY A 156 -1.38 -13.08 -22.88
C GLY A 156 -0.19 -13.50 -22.01
N VAL A 157 -0.23 -14.70 -21.43
CA VAL A 157 0.87 -15.26 -20.63
C VAL A 157 1.24 -16.66 -21.09
N GLN A 158 2.53 -16.98 -21.07
CA GLN A 158 3.05 -18.26 -21.50
C GLN A 158 4.27 -18.68 -20.70
N ALA A 159 4.40 -19.96 -20.41
CA ALA A 159 5.62 -20.58 -19.91
C ALA A 159 6.34 -21.32 -21.05
N LYS A 160 7.66 -21.08 -21.19
CA LYS A 160 8.55 -21.91 -22.04
C LYS A 160 9.54 -22.64 -21.11
N GLY A 161 9.28 -23.93 -20.90
CA GLY A 161 10.00 -24.72 -19.90
C GLY A 161 9.77 -24.19 -18.47
N GLN A 162 10.67 -24.54 -17.56
CA GLN A 162 10.52 -24.22 -16.14
C GLN A 162 10.87 -22.76 -15.80
N HIS A 163 11.69 -22.09 -16.62
CA HIS A 163 12.34 -20.84 -16.22
C HIS A 163 12.01 -19.64 -17.11
N THR A 164 11.21 -19.78 -18.15
CA THR A 164 10.90 -18.65 -19.02
C THR A 164 9.41 -18.33 -18.94
N PHE A 165 9.09 -17.19 -18.33
CA PHE A 165 7.74 -16.63 -18.27
C PHE A 165 7.64 -15.46 -19.25
N ILE A 166 6.65 -15.51 -20.15
CA ILE A 166 6.44 -14.51 -21.19
C ILE A 166 5.09 -13.86 -20.96
N VAL A 167 5.08 -12.53 -21.00
CA VAL A 167 3.86 -11.71 -20.91
C VAL A 167 3.73 -10.88 -22.17
N THR A 168 2.57 -10.94 -22.82
CA THR A 168 2.21 -10.12 -23.97
C THR A 168 1.19 -9.09 -23.54
N LEU A 169 1.45 -7.81 -23.86
CA LEU A 169 0.59 -6.68 -23.59
C LEU A 169 -0.14 -6.24 -24.87
N ASP A 170 -1.35 -5.74 -24.76
CA ASP A 170 -2.07 -5.11 -25.87
C ASP A 170 -1.42 -3.77 -26.25
N LYS A 171 -0.80 -3.10 -25.28
CA LYS A 171 -0.13 -1.80 -25.43
C LYS A 171 1.07 -1.72 -24.51
N PRO A 172 2.08 -0.85 -24.77
CA PRO A 172 3.16 -0.60 -23.85
C PRO A 172 2.62 -0.02 -22.53
N ILE A 173 3.14 -0.48 -21.38
CA ILE A 173 2.79 0.01 -20.05
C ILE A 173 4.08 0.44 -19.35
N THR A 174 4.31 1.75 -19.19
CA THR A 174 5.56 2.29 -18.65
C THR A 174 5.82 1.91 -17.20
N TYR A 175 4.76 1.71 -16.43
CA TYR A 175 4.81 1.29 -15.02
C TYR A 175 4.71 -0.23 -14.84
N PHE A 176 4.73 -1.04 -15.91
CA PHE A 176 4.54 -2.50 -15.83
C PHE A 176 5.53 -3.17 -14.88
N LYS A 177 6.82 -2.78 -14.91
CA LYS A 177 7.80 -3.33 -13.95
C LYS A 177 7.48 -2.97 -12.49
N LYS A 178 6.87 -1.81 -12.23
CA LYS A 178 6.42 -1.43 -10.88
C LYS A 178 5.27 -2.32 -10.42
N LEU A 179 4.31 -2.63 -11.29
CA LEU A 179 3.25 -3.60 -10.99
C LEU A 179 3.83 -4.97 -10.61
N MET A 180 4.90 -5.41 -11.28
CA MET A 180 5.56 -6.69 -11.02
C MET A 180 6.23 -6.78 -9.63
N THR A 181 6.26 -5.71 -8.86
CA THR A 181 6.68 -5.73 -7.44
C THR A 181 5.53 -6.10 -6.51
N TYR A 182 4.30 -6.06 -6.99
CA TYR A 182 3.10 -6.28 -6.19
C TYR A 182 2.84 -7.79 -6.03
N PRO A 183 2.55 -8.30 -4.82
CA PRO A 183 2.37 -9.74 -4.59
C PRO A 183 1.29 -10.39 -5.44
N LEU A 184 0.28 -9.65 -5.87
CA LEU A 184 -0.77 -10.07 -6.80
C LEU A 184 -0.21 -10.75 -8.06
N PHE A 185 0.93 -10.26 -8.57
CA PHE A 185 1.62 -10.78 -9.75
C PHE A 185 2.62 -11.90 -9.43
N GLY A 186 2.65 -12.36 -8.18
CA GLY A 186 3.43 -13.50 -7.75
C GLY A 186 2.88 -14.84 -8.25
N PRO A 187 3.65 -15.93 -8.08
CA PRO A 187 3.22 -17.27 -8.46
C PRO A 187 2.24 -17.87 -7.45
N ILE A 188 1.36 -18.75 -7.91
CA ILE A 188 0.52 -19.65 -7.11
C ILE A 188 0.80 -21.08 -7.57
N SER A 189 1.04 -21.99 -6.62
CA SER A 189 1.20 -23.40 -6.93
C SER A 189 -0.15 -24.05 -7.26
N GLU A 190 -0.36 -24.40 -8.52
CA GLU A 190 -1.55 -25.12 -8.96
C GLU A 190 -1.75 -26.43 -8.19
N LYS A 191 -0.63 -27.16 -7.95
CA LYS A 191 -0.62 -28.40 -7.16
C LYS A 191 -1.15 -28.17 -5.74
N ALA A 192 -0.79 -27.05 -5.11
CA ALA A 192 -1.27 -26.71 -3.77
C ALA A 192 -2.77 -26.37 -3.78
N VAL A 193 -3.24 -25.60 -4.75
CA VAL A 193 -4.67 -25.28 -4.90
C VAL A 193 -5.48 -26.55 -5.13
N LYS A 194 -5.05 -27.44 -6.02
CA LYS A 194 -5.71 -28.74 -6.25
C LYS A 194 -5.71 -29.64 -5.01
N LYS A 195 -4.58 -29.69 -4.28
CA LYS A 195 -4.43 -30.51 -3.07
C LYS A 195 -5.40 -30.10 -1.97
N TRP A 196 -5.58 -28.79 -1.76
CA TRP A 196 -6.37 -28.28 -0.63
C TRP A 196 -7.79 -27.86 -1.03
N GLY A 197 -8.09 -27.68 -2.32
CA GLY A 197 -9.40 -27.30 -2.81
C GLY A 197 -9.98 -26.09 -2.08
N SER A 198 -11.18 -26.23 -1.53
CA SER A 198 -11.85 -25.15 -0.76
C SER A 198 -11.11 -24.73 0.53
N LYS A 199 -10.17 -25.54 1.02
CA LYS A 199 -9.34 -25.21 2.19
C LYS A 199 -8.13 -24.34 1.82
N TYR A 200 -7.79 -24.20 0.53
CA TYR A 200 -6.64 -23.39 0.11
C TYR A 200 -6.72 -21.98 0.70
N ALA A 201 -5.61 -21.52 1.29
CA ALA A 201 -5.46 -20.20 1.91
C ALA A 201 -6.44 -19.84 3.05
N THR A 202 -7.22 -20.81 3.57
CA THR A 202 -8.10 -20.56 4.73
C THR A 202 -7.40 -20.63 6.07
N LYS A 203 -6.22 -21.24 6.12
CA LYS A 203 -5.33 -21.33 7.29
C LYS A 203 -3.88 -21.35 6.84
N ALA A 204 -2.96 -20.96 7.72
CA ALA A 204 -1.53 -20.93 7.43
C ALA A 204 -0.99 -22.26 6.86
N GLN A 205 -1.48 -23.39 7.33
CA GLN A 205 -1.04 -24.72 6.88
C GLN A 205 -1.56 -25.16 5.50
N TYR A 206 -2.55 -24.44 4.96
CA TYR A 206 -3.14 -24.73 3.63
C TYR A 206 -2.64 -23.75 2.57
N MET A 207 -1.36 -23.35 2.69
CA MET A 207 -0.69 -22.43 1.79
C MET A 207 0.77 -22.81 1.58
N LEU A 208 1.32 -22.51 0.40
CA LEU A 208 2.76 -22.51 0.14
C LEU A 208 3.25 -21.08 0.02
N TYR A 209 4.41 -20.81 0.59
CA TYR A 209 5.00 -19.48 0.68
C TYR A 209 6.23 -19.37 -0.22
N SER A 210 6.34 -18.27 -0.93
CA SER A 210 7.46 -17.97 -1.83
C SER A 210 8.39 -16.88 -1.28
N GLY A 211 7.96 -16.17 -0.24
CA GLY A 211 8.64 -14.99 0.31
C GLY A 211 9.71 -15.29 1.35
N PRO A 212 10.36 -14.23 1.89
CA PRO A 212 11.38 -14.33 2.92
C PRO A 212 10.92 -14.98 4.22
N PHE A 213 9.61 -14.92 4.47
CA PHE A 213 8.96 -15.55 5.63
C PHE A 213 7.83 -16.47 5.17
N LYS A 214 7.40 -17.33 6.08
CA LYS A 214 6.19 -18.15 5.99
C LYS A 214 5.29 -17.84 7.18
N LEU A 215 3.99 -17.80 6.96
CA LEU A 215 2.99 -17.60 8.00
C LEU A 215 2.82 -18.89 8.80
N THR A 216 2.71 -18.77 10.11
CA THR A 216 2.39 -19.87 11.04
C THR A 216 1.42 -19.38 12.10
N GLY A 217 0.68 -20.33 12.70
CA GLY A 217 -0.22 -20.04 13.81
C GLY A 217 -1.52 -19.30 13.44
N TRP A 218 -1.74 -18.94 12.18
CA TRP A 218 -3.00 -18.35 11.73
C TRP A 218 -4.02 -19.45 11.34
N THR A 219 -5.19 -19.37 11.94
CA THR A 219 -6.27 -20.37 11.77
C THR A 219 -7.47 -19.83 10.98
N GLY A 220 -7.36 -18.60 10.43
CA GLY A 220 -8.41 -17.92 9.67
C GLY A 220 -9.12 -16.81 10.44
N THR A 221 -9.22 -16.91 11.76
CA THR A 221 -9.98 -15.95 12.59
C THR A 221 -9.29 -15.54 13.89
N ASN A 222 -8.17 -16.16 14.24
CA ASN A 222 -7.48 -15.86 15.50
C ASN A 222 -6.68 -14.54 15.45
N ASN A 223 -6.45 -13.98 16.63
CA ASN A 223 -5.83 -12.67 16.82
C ASN A 223 -4.31 -12.73 17.05
N LYS A 224 -3.67 -13.88 16.81
CA LYS A 224 -2.21 -14.05 16.95
C LYS A 224 -1.68 -14.94 15.85
N TRP A 225 -0.59 -14.52 15.21
CA TRP A 225 0.14 -15.30 14.21
C TRP A 225 1.60 -14.90 14.17
N GLN A 226 2.39 -15.61 13.40
CA GLN A 226 3.82 -15.36 13.26
C GLN A 226 4.23 -15.45 11.80
N PHE A 227 5.18 -14.60 11.41
CA PHE A 227 6.01 -14.83 10.24
C PHE A 227 7.32 -15.44 10.71
N VAL A 228 7.65 -16.65 10.26
CA VAL A 228 8.90 -17.36 10.57
C VAL A 228 9.79 -17.36 9.34
N LYS A 229 11.08 -17.21 9.51
CA LYS A 229 12.06 -17.25 8.42
C LYS A 229 11.82 -18.46 7.53
N ASN A 230 11.81 -18.23 6.21
CA ASN A 230 11.65 -19.28 5.21
C ASN A 230 13.02 -19.78 4.75
N ASP A 231 13.44 -20.96 5.23
CA ASP A 231 14.74 -21.53 4.89
C ASP A 231 14.85 -21.99 3.42
N GLN A 232 13.73 -22.08 2.71
CA GLN A 232 13.69 -22.37 1.27
C GLN A 232 13.73 -21.11 0.40
N TYR A 233 13.66 -19.90 1.02
CA TYR A 233 13.71 -18.65 0.30
C TYR A 233 15.01 -18.48 -0.49
N TRP A 234 14.92 -18.05 -1.74
CA TRP A 234 16.07 -17.97 -2.65
C TRP A 234 17.20 -17.07 -2.13
N ASP A 235 16.86 -16.02 -1.38
CA ASP A 235 17.81 -15.07 -0.79
C ASP A 235 17.79 -15.09 0.75
N LYS A 236 17.69 -16.29 1.31
CA LYS A 236 17.61 -16.51 2.77
C LYS A 236 18.77 -15.93 3.57
N LYS A 237 19.94 -15.72 2.91
CA LYS A 237 21.12 -15.11 3.56
C LYS A 237 20.89 -13.64 3.92
N ALA A 238 20.04 -12.93 3.17
CA ALA A 238 19.69 -11.53 3.44
C ALA A 238 18.65 -11.38 4.56
N VAL A 239 18.01 -12.46 5.00
CA VAL A 239 16.97 -12.44 6.03
C VAL A 239 17.61 -12.71 7.39
N HIS A 240 17.63 -11.69 8.25
CA HIS A 240 18.25 -11.77 9.58
C HIS A 240 17.25 -12.14 10.67
N LEU A 241 16.02 -11.58 10.63
CA LEU A 241 14.98 -11.94 11.58
C LEU A 241 14.64 -13.43 11.49
N GLN A 242 14.55 -14.09 12.64
CA GLN A 242 14.09 -15.48 12.71
C GLN A 242 12.57 -15.55 12.78
N LYS A 243 11.95 -14.53 13.40
CA LYS A 243 10.52 -14.51 13.65
C LYS A 243 9.98 -13.07 13.78
N ILE A 244 8.75 -12.86 13.31
CA ILE A 244 7.96 -11.67 13.58
C ILE A 244 6.65 -12.15 14.22
N ASN A 245 6.41 -11.75 15.46
CA ASN A 245 5.17 -12.04 16.16
C ASN A 245 4.16 -10.94 15.89
N TYR A 246 2.93 -11.31 15.61
CA TYR A 246 1.80 -10.41 15.47
C TYR A 246 0.73 -10.71 16.50
N THR A 247 0.19 -9.66 17.11
CA THR A 247 -0.99 -9.71 17.98
C THR A 247 -1.96 -8.62 17.54
N VAL A 248 -3.24 -8.96 17.42
CA VAL A 248 -4.28 -7.98 17.12
C VAL A 248 -4.56 -7.14 18.36
N ASN A 249 -4.45 -5.83 18.22
CA ASN A 249 -4.85 -4.85 19.23
C ASN A 249 -5.44 -3.63 18.50
N GLU A 250 -6.68 -3.33 18.78
CA GLU A 250 -7.41 -2.20 18.18
C GLU A 250 -7.17 -0.89 18.94
N SER A 251 -6.73 -0.95 20.20
CA SER A 251 -6.51 0.20 21.07
C SER A 251 -5.06 0.69 21.02
N THR A 252 -4.86 1.93 20.58
CA THR A 252 -3.55 2.60 20.58
C THR A 252 -3.01 2.83 22.00
N THR A 253 -3.87 2.97 23.00
CA THR A 253 -3.46 3.03 24.41
C THR A 253 -2.87 1.70 24.86
N THR A 254 -3.51 0.59 24.54
CA THR A 254 -2.99 -0.75 24.86
C THR A 254 -1.64 -1.00 24.17
N THR A 255 -1.51 -0.66 22.87
CA THR A 255 -0.26 -0.89 22.15
C THR A 255 0.86 0.03 22.63
N LEU A 256 0.56 1.25 23.07
CA LEU A 256 1.55 2.15 23.68
C LEU A 256 2.08 1.57 25.01
N ASN A 257 1.21 1.08 25.89
CA ASN A 257 1.60 0.42 27.13
C ASN A 257 2.50 -0.81 26.86
N LEU A 258 2.11 -1.64 25.90
CA LEU A 258 2.93 -2.81 25.50
C LEU A 258 4.30 -2.41 24.94
N PHE A 259 4.39 -1.28 24.23
CA PHE A 259 5.67 -0.74 23.76
C PHE A 259 6.54 -0.27 24.94
N GLN A 260 5.98 0.47 25.89
CA GLN A 260 6.67 0.93 27.08
C GLN A 260 7.17 -0.24 27.95
N GLU A 261 6.40 -1.33 28.01
CA GLU A 261 6.77 -2.59 28.66
C GLU A 261 7.76 -3.44 27.83
N LYS A 262 8.22 -2.93 26.68
CA LYS A 262 9.13 -3.65 25.73
C LYS A 262 8.55 -4.97 25.20
N LYS A 263 7.23 -5.09 25.18
CA LYS A 263 6.49 -6.23 24.59
C LYS A 263 6.19 -6.04 23.11
N LEU A 264 6.24 -4.79 22.62
CA LEU A 264 6.16 -4.43 21.19
C LEU A 264 7.41 -3.64 20.81
N ASP A 265 7.84 -3.81 19.56
CA ASP A 265 8.98 -3.11 18.98
C ASP A 265 8.58 -1.91 18.11
N LEU A 266 7.30 -1.82 17.77
CA LEU A 266 6.71 -0.72 16.99
C LEU A 266 5.26 -0.54 17.45
N THR A 267 4.86 0.71 17.68
CA THR A 267 3.47 1.06 17.98
C THR A 267 3.04 2.32 17.26
N GLN A 268 1.87 2.29 16.63
CA GLN A 268 1.24 3.46 16.05
C GLN A 268 0.66 4.33 17.16
N LEU A 269 0.78 5.65 17.01
CA LEU A 269 0.27 6.63 17.95
C LEU A 269 -1.05 7.23 17.46
N SER A 270 -1.99 7.42 18.38
CA SER A 270 -3.15 8.27 18.16
C SER A 270 -2.76 9.76 18.17
N SER A 271 -3.65 10.62 17.64
CA SER A 271 -3.46 12.08 17.64
C SER A 271 -3.13 12.66 19.01
N GLU A 272 -3.81 12.16 20.05
CA GLU A 272 -3.60 12.62 21.42
C GLU A 272 -2.22 12.20 21.95
N GLN A 273 -1.80 10.99 21.65
CA GLN A 273 -0.47 10.49 22.03
C GLN A 273 0.65 11.24 21.31
N VAL A 274 0.46 11.62 20.03
CA VAL A 274 1.45 12.39 19.26
C VAL A 274 1.73 13.74 19.91
N LYS A 275 0.72 14.43 20.45
CA LYS A 275 0.91 15.73 21.14
C LYS A 275 1.95 15.64 22.26
N ASN A 276 1.96 14.52 22.98
CA ASN A 276 2.82 14.30 24.14
C ASN A 276 4.13 13.59 23.80
N LEU A 277 4.18 12.82 22.70
CA LEU A 277 5.28 11.90 22.41
C LEU A 277 6.11 12.27 21.16
N LYS A 278 5.76 13.33 20.41
CA LYS A 278 6.51 13.74 19.20
C LYS A 278 7.97 14.16 19.46
N SER A 279 8.32 14.49 20.70
CA SER A 279 9.70 14.79 21.12
C SER A 279 10.43 13.58 21.72
N ASN A 280 9.77 12.42 21.82
CA ASN A 280 10.39 11.19 22.28
C ASN A 280 11.48 10.75 21.29
N ALA A 281 12.62 10.24 21.80
CA ALA A 281 13.74 9.80 20.96
C ALA A 281 13.38 8.61 20.03
N ASP A 282 12.38 7.83 20.39
CA ASP A 282 11.89 6.69 19.61
C ASP A 282 10.80 7.09 18.59
N TYR A 283 10.41 8.39 18.56
CA TYR A 283 9.38 8.87 17.63
C TYR A 283 9.88 8.84 16.19
N THR A 284 9.04 8.33 15.32
CA THR A 284 9.28 8.31 13.87
C THR A 284 7.95 8.45 13.10
N THR A 285 8.03 8.81 11.83
CA THR A 285 6.87 8.91 10.95
C THR A 285 7.06 8.04 9.71
N TYR A 286 5.98 7.46 9.27
CA TYR A 286 5.93 6.68 8.04
C TYR A 286 4.92 7.32 7.08
N PRO A 287 5.38 7.92 5.96
CA PRO A 287 4.50 8.52 4.97
C PRO A 287 3.77 7.47 4.15
N TYR A 288 2.51 7.77 3.82
CA TYR A 288 1.69 6.94 2.95
C TYR A 288 1.20 7.76 1.75
N SER A 289 1.10 7.13 0.60
CA SER A 289 0.49 7.73 -0.59
C SER A 289 -1.03 7.52 -0.58
N ILE A 290 -1.66 7.95 0.52
CA ILE A 290 -3.11 7.87 0.73
C ILE A 290 -3.66 9.29 0.79
N THR A 291 -4.58 9.61 -0.10
CA THR A 291 -5.33 10.87 -0.08
C THR A 291 -6.73 10.62 0.48
N ALA A 292 -7.12 11.40 1.49
CA ALA A 292 -8.50 11.51 1.96
C ALA A 292 -9.22 12.62 1.18
N PHE A 293 -10.42 12.35 0.71
CA PHE A 293 -11.17 13.30 -0.12
C PHE A 293 -12.68 13.11 -0.01
N LEU A 294 -13.43 14.17 -0.30
CA LEU A 294 -14.87 14.08 -0.45
C LEU A 294 -15.24 13.74 -1.89
N ILE A 295 -16.12 12.77 -2.05
CA ILE A 295 -16.80 12.41 -3.29
C ILE A 295 -18.18 13.08 -3.28
N TYR A 296 -18.56 13.68 -4.40
CA TYR A 296 -19.89 14.23 -4.66
C TYR A 296 -20.70 13.23 -5.46
N ASN A 297 -21.97 13.02 -5.12
CA ASN A 297 -22.86 12.19 -5.94
C ASN A 297 -23.50 13.00 -7.06
N PHE A 298 -22.92 12.93 -8.25
CA PHE A 298 -23.42 13.62 -9.45
C PHE A 298 -24.71 13.02 -10.01
N GLN A 299 -25.09 11.81 -9.56
CA GLN A 299 -26.29 11.11 -9.99
C GLN A 299 -27.22 10.83 -8.80
N ASP A 300 -27.22 11.73 -7.82
CA ASP A 300 -28.07 11.63 -6.66
C ASP A 300 -29.56 11.43 -7.06
N SER A 301 -30.26 10.58 -6.30
CA SER A 301 -31.65 10.28 -6.50
C SER A 301 -32.57 11.47 -6.17
N ASN A 302 -32.13 12.35 -5.26
CA ASN A 302 -32.82 13.60 -4.94
C ASN A 302 -32.43 14.65 -5.97
N ALA A 303 -33.43 15.09 -6.75
CA ALA A 303 -33.24 16.06 -7.85
C ALA A 303 -32.64 17.41 -7.40
N THR A 304 -32.96 17.87 -6.20
CA THR A 304 -32.42 19.12 -5.64
C THR A 304 -30.94 18.94 -5.29
N ILE A 305 -30.58 17.84 -4.62
CA ILE A 305 -29.17 17.51 -4.27
C ILE A 305 -28.39 17.30 -5.55
N LYS A 306 -28.89 16.50 -6.49
CA LYS A 306 -28.28 16.30 -7.80
C LYS A 306 -28.00 17.62 -8.52
N LYS A 307 -28.97 18.54 -8.56
CA LYS A 307 -28.80 19.86 -9.18
C LYS A 307 -27.74 20.69 -8.48
N ALA A 308 -27.73 20.68 -7.14
CA ALA A 308 -26.71 21.36 -6.34
C ALA A 308 -25.31 20.79 -6.57
N LEU A 309 -25.13 19.47 -6.47
CA LEU A 309 -23.82 18.84 -6.60
C LEU A 309 -23.28 18.85 -8.04
N ASN A 310 -24.12 19.04 -9.06
CA ASN A 310 -23.68 19.30 -10.43
C ASN A 310 -23.24 20.75 -10.65
N ASN A 311 -23.58 21.68 -9.76
CA ASN A 311 -23.14 23.07 -9.87
C ASN A 311 -21.71 23.23 -9.35
N LYS A 312 -20.80 23.67 -10.22
CA LYS A 312 -19.38 23.85 -9.90
C LYS A 312 -19.14 24.86 -8.77
N ASN A 313 -19.87 25.97 -8.76
CA ASN A 313 -19.72 27.02 -7.75
C ASN A 313 -20.05 26.49 -6.35
N ILE A 314 -21.05 25.61 -6.22
CA ILE A 314 -21.42 24.95 -4.96
C ILE A 314 -20.27 24.04 -4.50
N ARG A 315 -19.71 23.19 -5.38
CA ARG A 315 -18.60 22.29 -5.00
C ARG A 315 -17.33 23.05 -4.62
N GLN A 316 -17.01 24.12 -5.37
CA GLN A 316 -15.87 24.98 -5.03
C GLN A 316 -16.08 25.71 -3.70
N ALA A 317 -17.30 26.18 -3.43
CA ALA A 317 -17.62 26.79 -2.14
C ALA A 317 -17.42 25.81 -0.98
N ILE A 318 -17.88 24.56 -1.13
CA ILE A 318 -17.64 23.49 -0.15
C ILE A 318 -16.13 23.32 0.09
N SER A 319 -15.34 23.17 -0.96
CA SER A 319 -13.88 22.97 -0.81
C SER A 319 -13.18 24.14 -0.12
N LEU A 320 -13.50 25.38 -0.51
CA LEU A 320 -12.89 26.60 0.01
C LEU A 320 -13.32 26.95 1.44
N SER A 321 -14.44 26.37 1.92
CA SER A 321 -14.92 26.53 3.30
C SER A 321 -14.14 25.71 4.32
N ILE A 322 -13.33 24.75 3.87
CA ILE A 322 -12.60 23.81 4.75
C ILE A 322 -11.20 24.32 5.03
N ASN A 323 -10.91 24.68 6.29
CA ASN A 323 -9.55 24.98 6.73
C ASN A 323 -8.77 23.69 6.98
N ARG A 324 -8.10 23.19 5.94
CA ARG A 324 -7.33 21.93 5.98
C ARG A 324 -6.16 21.99 6.96
N LYS A 325 -5.57 23.17 7.21
CA LYS A 325 -4.51 23.33 8.21
C LYS A 325 -5.06 23.05 9.61
N THR A 326 -6.24 23.59 9.92
CA THR A 326 -6.92 23.31 11.20
C THR A 326 -7.35 21.85 11.30
N LEU A 327 -7.89 21.27 10.22
CA LEU A 327 -8.24 19.84 10.16
C LEU A 327 -7.03 18.97 10.51
N VAL A 328 -5.91 19.17 9.82
CA VAL A 328 -4.70 18.35 10.01
C VAL A 328 -4.09 18.57 11.40
N LYS A 329 -3.94 19.83 11.82
CA LYS A 329 -3.23 20.16 13.06
C LYS A 329 -4.04 19.86 14.34
N ASN A 330 -5.35 20.15 14.32
CA ASN A 330 -6.15 20.17 15.54
C ASN A 330 -7.11 18.98 15.65
N VAL A 331 -7.54 18.41 14.51
CA VAL A 331 -8.49 17.27 14.49
C VAL A 331 -7.76 15.96 14.28
N ILE A 332 -6.94 15.87 13.23
CA ILE A 332 -6.17 14.66 12.94
C ILE A 332 -4.97 14.56 13.90
N GLY A 333 -4.15 15.61 13.98
CA GLY A 333 -3.11 15.77 15.01
C GLY A 333 -1.93 14.78 14.94
N ASP A 334 -1.86 13.97 13.88
CA ASP A 334 -0.75 13.05 13.60
C ASP A 334 0.28 13.66 12.61
N ALA A 335 1.02 12.84 11.89
CA ALA A 335 1.98 13.28 10.87
C ALA A 335 1.34 13.61 9.51
N SER A 336 0.01 13.51 9.38
CA SER A 336 -0.71 13.80 8.13
C SER A 336 -0.47 15.24 7.66
N THR A 337 -0.52 15.44 6.35
CA THR A 337 -0.26 16.73 5.72
C THR A 337 -1.46 17.21 4.90
N VAL A 338 -1.54 18.52 4.68
CA VAL A 338 -2.60 19.10 3.84
C VAL A 338 -2.43 18.62 2.39
N SER A 339 -3.49 18.06 1.82
CA SER A 339 -3.50 17.69 0.40
C SER A 339 -3.79 18.91 -0.47
N LYS A 340 -2.96 19.15 -1.49
CA LYS A 340 -3.14 20.21 -2.51
C LYS A 340 -3.75 19.66 -3.78
N THR A 341 -3.64 18.35 -3.99
CA THR A 341 -3.98 17.63 -5.20
C THR A 341 -4.63 16.29 -4.83
N PHE A 342 -5.21 15.61 -5.79
CA PHE A 342 -5.72 14.24 -5.61
C PHE A 342 -4.57 13.23 -5.55
N VAL A 343 -3.61 13.34 -6.47
CA VAL A 343 -2.37 12.57 -6.40
C VAL A 343 -1.52 13.09 -5.24
N PRO A 344 -1.15 12.26 -4.25
CA PRO A 344 -0.43 12.71 -3.06
C PRO A 344 1.00 13.15 -3.37
N GLN A 345 1.53 14.04 -2.52
CA GLN A 345 2.90 14.49 -2.58
C GLN A 345 3.88 13.33 -2.27
N ASP A 346 5.08 13.39 -2.80
CA ASP A 346 6.13 12.38 -2.65
C ASP A 346 5.79 10.98 -3.21
N LEU A 347 4.73 10.87 -4.01
CA LEU A 347 4.44 9.62 -4.72
C LEU A 347 5.45 9.37 -5.84
N VAL A 348 5.70 10.40 -6.68
CA VAL A 348 6.61 10.29 -7.81
C VAL A 348 7.09 11.67 -8.29
N LYS A 349 8.33 11.72 -8.72
CA LYS A 349 8.97 12.93 -9.28
C LYS A 349 9.15 12.82 -10.79
N ASP A 350 9.06 13.95 -11.48
CA ASP A 350 9.36 14.02 -12.91
C ASP A 350 10.83 13.62 -13.14
N PRO A 351 11.09 12.55 -13.91
CA PRO A 351 12.46 12.12 -14.19
C PRO A 351 13.31 13.15 -14.93
N LYS A 352 12.71 14.18 -15.53
CA LYS A 352 13.43 15.23 -16.27
C LYS A 352 13.95 16.33 -15.36
N ASN A 353 13.14 16.80 -14.40
CA ASN A 353 13.43 18.01 -13.62
C ASN A 353 13.44 17.75 -12.11
N GLY A 354 13.10 16.53 -11.65
CA GLY A 354 13.06 16.14 -10.25
C GLY A 354 11.93 16.76 -9.43
N LYS A 355 11.01 17.52 -10.04
CA LYS A 355 9.86 18.11 -9.35
C LYS A 355 8.82 17.06 -9.03
N ASP A 356 8.15 17.23 -7.90
CA ASP A 356 7.06 16.37 -7.50
C ASP A 356 5.83 16.59 -8.39
N PHE A 357 5.13 15.50 -8.73
CA PHE A 357 3.92 15.56 -9.55
C PHE A 357 2.84 16.47 -8.96
N ALA A 358 2.62 16.39 -7.63
CA ALA A 358 1.62 17.20 -6.96
C ALA A 358 1.95 18.71 -7.05
N ASP A 359 3.24 19.08 -6.99
CA ASP A 359 3.64 20.49 -7.13
C ASP A 359 3.39 21.02 -8.55
N GLU A 360 3.65 20.20 -9.59
CA GLU A 360 3.42 20.59 -11.00
C GLU A 360 1.94 20.63 -11.39
N SER A 361 1.10 19.86 -10.70
CA SER A 361 -0.33 19.71 -11.00
C SER A 361 -1.26 20.54 -10.10
N THR A 362 -0.73 21.25 -9.11
CA THR A 362 -1.51 22.10 -8.20
C THR A 362 -2.33 23.15 -8.96
N VAL A 363 -3.60 23.31 -8.58
CA VAL A 363 -4.54 24.34 -9.10
C VAL A 363 -4.80 25.38 -8.02
N LYS A 364 -4.60 26.65 -8.37
CA LYS A 364 -4.89 27.76 -7.46
C LYS A 364 -6.38 27.75 -7.06
N ASN A 365 -6.66 27.99 -5.79
CA ASN A 365 -8.01 28.06 -5.22
C ASN A 365 -8.84 26.76 -5.30
N SER A 366 -8.23 25.59 -5.52
CA SER A 366 -8.98 24.32 -5.47
C SER A 366 -9.09 23.74 -4.05
N THR A 367 -8.04 23.90 -3.25
CA THR A 367 -7.95 23.34 -1.88
C THR A 367 -7.58 24.36 -0.81
N SER A 368 -7.35 25.63 -1.19
CA SER A 368 -7.04 26.70 -0.23
C SER A 368 -8.28 27.11 0.57
N TYR A 369 -8.10 27.40 1.87
CA TYR A 369 -9.16 27.98 2.68
C TYR A 369 -9.35 29.45 2.29
N ASN A 370 -10.57 29.81 1.83
CA ASN A 370 -10.95 31.19 1.52
C ASN A 370 -12.45 31.38 1.77
N LYS A 371 -12.78 31.79 3.00
CA LYS A 371 -14.17 31.99 3.42
C LYS A 371 -14.93 32.98 2.55
N ALA A 372 -14.33 34.13 2.23
CA ALA A 372 -15.00 35.17 1.45
C ALA A 372 -15.35 34.69 0.04
N LEU A 373 -14.39 34.04 -0.64
CA LEU A 373 -14.62 33.46 -1.96
C LEU A 373 -15.64 32.30 -1.89
N ALA A 374 -15.56 31.46 -0.87
CA ALA A 374 -16.52 30.37 -0.65
C ALA A 374 -17.96 30.90 -0.55
N GLN A 375 -18.19 31.92 0.27
CA GLN A 375 -19.50 32.55 0.44
C GLN A 375 -20.01 33.20 -0.85
N LYS A 376 -19.12 33.84 -1.61
CA LYS A 376 -19.47 34.43 -2.92
C LYS A 376 -19.94 33.34 -3.88
N LEU A 377 -19.16 32.26 -4.03
CA LEU A 377 -19.46 31.15 -4.94
C LEU A 377 -20.71 30.39 -4.48
N TRP A 378 -20.90 30.22 -3.16
CA TRP A 378 -22.09 29.61 -2.60
C TRP A 378 -23.35 30.35 -2.99
N LYS A 379 -23.42 31.67 -2.75
CA LYS A 379 -24.55 32.53 -3.13
C LYS A 379 -24.82 32.48 -4.63
N GLN A 380 -23.74 32.49 -5.44
CA GLN A 380 -23.88 32.39 -6.90
C GLN A 380 -24.45 31.01 -7.28
N GLY A 381 -23.94 29.93 -6.76
CA GLY A 381 -24.39 28.56 -7.04
C GLY A 381 -25.87 28.34 -6.61
N LEU A 382 -26.27 28.85 -5.45
CA LEU A 382 -27.68 28.81 -5.02
C LEU A 382 -28.59 29.58 -5.98
N LYS A 383 -28.15 30.76 -6.43
CA LYS A 383 -28.90 31.56 -7.44
C LYS A 383 -29.03 30.81 -8.77
N GLU A 384 -27.93 30.24 -9.28
CA GLU A 384 -27.89 29.49 -10.56
C GLU A 384 -28.79 28.25 -10.51
N THR A 385 -28.88 27.61 -9.35
CA THR A 385 -29.70 26.41 -9.15
C THR A 385 -31.15 26.70 -8.70
N GLY A 386 -31.46 27.94 -8.27
CA GLY A 386 -32.74 28.29 -7.69
C GLY A 386 -32.98 27.65 -6.31
N ILE A 387 -31.94 27.14 -5.65
CA ILE A 387 -32.02 26.49 -4.33
C ILE A 387 -31.84 27.56 -3.25
N LYS A 388 -32.73 27.61 -2.26
CA LYS A 388 -32.65 28.55 -1.14
C LYS A 388 -31.93 27.97 0.06
N LYS A 389 -32.13 26.68 0.35
CA LYS A 389 -31.50 25.92 1.43
C LYS A 389 -31.16 24.56 0.91
N LEU A 390 -30.03 24.03 1.33
CA LEU A 390 -29.53 22.70 0.93
C LEU A 390 -29.27 21.85 2.18
N SER A 391 -29.85 20.65 2.21
CA SER A 391 -29.54 19.63 3.22
C SER A 391 -28.92 18.45 2.52
N VAL A 392 -27.73 18.01 3.01
CA VAL A 392 -26.98 16.88 2.45
C VAL A 392 -26.56 15.92 3.56
N THR A 393 -26.46 14.65 3.23
CA THR A 393 -25.94 13.60 4.11
C THR A 393 -24.48 13.29 3.75
N MET A 394 -23.59 13.39 4.72
CA MET A 394 -22.20 12.97 4.59
C MET A 394 -22.01 11.56 5.15
N LEU A 395 -21.75 10.62 4.25
CA LEU A 395 -21.44 9.23 4.56
C LEU A 395 -19.96 9.09 4.92
N ALA A 396 -19.64 8.29 5.95
CA ALA A 396 -18.27 7.90 6.32
C ALA A 396 -18.27 6.57 7.07
N SER A 397 -17.09 5.95 7.22
CA SER A 397 -16.92 4.86 8.17
C SER A 397 -17.01 5.36 9.62
N ASN A 398 -17.38 4.46 10.54
CA ASN A 398 -17.57 4.80 11.96
C ASN A 398 -16.28 4.73 12.80
N GLU A 399 -15.12 4.68 12.15
CA GLU A 399 -13.83 4.82 12.82
C GLU A 399 -13.75 6.16 13.57
N GLU A 400 -13.08 6.15 14.73
CA GLU A 400 -13.00 7.33 15.60
C GLU A 400 -12.44 8.56 14.88
N SER A 401 -11.39 8.38 14.09
CA SER A 401 -10.79 9.43 13.26
C SER A 401 -11.79 10.02 12.26
N ASN A 402 -12.54 9.19 11.56
CA ASN A 402 -13.52 9.62 10.57
C ASN A 402 -14.73 10.32 11.22
N LYS A 403 -15.15 9.89 12.41
CA LYS A 403 -16.16 10.62 13.21
C LYS A 403 -15.69 12.03 13.53
N ALA A 404 -14.46 12.18 14.05
CA ALA A 404 -13.90 13.50 14.38
C ALA A 404 -13.78 14.39 13.13
N ILE A 405 -13.30 13.83 12.01
CA ILE A 405 -13.16 14.52 10.73
C ILE A 405 -14.52 15.00 10.22
N THR A 406 -15.54 14.12 10.17
CA THR A 406 -16.87 14.47 9.68
C THR A 406 -17.58 15.51 10.54
N GLN A 407 -17.42 15.46 11.88
CA GLN A 407 -17.90 16.50 12.78
C GLN A 407 -17.24 17.87 12.51
N TYR A 408 -15.93 17.88 12.29
CA TYR A 408 -15.23 19.11 11.90
C TYR A 408 -15.74 19.64 10.56
N LEU A 409 -15.86 18.77 9.54
CA LEU A 409 -16.34 19.16 8.22
C LEU A 409 -17.76 19.73 8.30
N LYS A 410 -18.67 19.06 9.01
CA LYS A 410 -20.04 19.57 9.25
C LYS A 410 -19.99 20.98 9.84
N SER A 411 -19.26 21.16 10.95
CA SER A 411 -19.16 22.47 11.63
C SER A 411 -18.57 23.54 10.70
N ALA A 412 -17.52 23.23 9.95
CA ALA A 412 -16.88 24.18 9.03
C ALA A 412 -17.79 24.58 7.87
N LEU A 413 -18.51 23.63 7.30
CA LEU A 413 -19.41 23.86 6.17
C LEU A 413 -20.64 24.67 6.60
N GLU A 414 -21.32 24.27 7.66
CA GLU A 414 -22.53 24.97 8.15
C GLU A 414 -22.20 26.40 8.64
N LYS A 415 -21.05 26.60 9.30
CA LYS A 415 -20.58 27.92 9.74
C LYS A 415 -20.27 28.88 8.59
N ASN A 416 -19.78 28.36 7.47
CA ASN A 416 -19.26 29.19 6.37
C ASN A 416 -20.25 29.35 5.20
N LEU A 417 -21.20 28.42 5.03
CA LEU A 417 -22.15 28.38 3.92
C LEU A 417 -23.58 28.47 4.43
N ASP A 418 -24.12 29.68 4.40
CA ASP A 418 -25.46 29.98 4.92
C ASP A 418 -26.55 29.16 4.21
N GLY A 419 -27.46 28.57 5.01
CA GLY A 419 -28.54 27.72 4.51
C GLY A 419 -28.11 26.29 4.14
N LEU A 420 -26.86 25.88 4.43
CA LEU A 420 -26.42 24.49 4.33
C LEU A 420 -26.64 23.75 5.66
N THR A 421 -27.22 22.56 5.57
CA THR A 421 -27.30 21.58 6.68
C THR A 421 -26.57 20.31 6.26
N VAL A 422 -25.70 19.80 7.09
CA VAL A 422 -24.96 18.54 6.87
C VAL A 422 -25.39 17.51 7.91
N ASN A 423 -26.04 16.44 7.46
CA ASN A 423 -26.36 15.28 8.29
C ASN A 423 -25.22 14.28 8.22
N LEU A 424 -24.83 13.68 9.34
CA LEU A 424 -23.77 12.70 9.39
C LEU A 424 -24.33 11.27 9.40
N SER A 425 -23.83 10.42 8.51
CA SER A 425 -24.08 8.97 8.47
C SER A 425 -22.76 8.23 8.63
N THR A 426 -22.37 7.98 9.89
CA THR A 426 -21.17 7.20 10.23
C THR A 426 -21.55 5.78 10.58
N ILE A 427 -21.15 4.81 9.76
CA ILE A 427 -21.56 3.39 9.82
C ILE A 427 -20.35 2.47 9.57
N PRO A 428 -20.42 1.17 9.90
CA PRO A 428 -19.29 0.26 9.69
C PRO A 428 -18.73 0.33 8.27
N ASP A 429 -17.40 0.29 8.13
CA ASP A 429 -16.68 0.56 6.87
C ASP A 429 -17.20 -0.26 5.68
N LYS A 430 -17.40 -1.57 5.84
CA LYS A 430 -17.96 -2.43 4.77
C LYS A 430 -19.35 -1.98 4.32
N VAL A 431 -20.17 -1.48 5.25
CA VAL A 431 -21.52 -0.99 4.95
C VAL A 431 -21.44 0.37 4.24
N ALA A 432 -20.56 1.27 4.72
CA ALA A 432 -20.32 2.57 4.09
C ALA A 432 -19.82 2.40 2.64
N SER A 433 -18.84 1.53 2.43
CA SER A 433 -18.32 1.20 1.09
C SER A 433 -19.40 0.62 0.18
N SER A 434 -20.22 -0.31 0.66
CA SER A 434 -21.31 -0.89 -0.12
C SER A 434 -22.39 0.15 -0.49
N ARG A 435 -22.74 1.06 0.44
CA ARG A 435 -23.65 2.19 0.16
C ARG A 435 -23.06 3.14 -0.87
N ALA A 436 -21.76 3.45 -0.77
CA ALA A 436 -21.10 4.30 -1.75
C ALA A 436 -21.09 3.66 -3.15
N GLN A 437 -20.78 2.37 -3.25
CA GLN A 437 -20.82 1.62 -4.51
C GLN A 437 -22.21 1.61 -5.16
N SER A 438 -23.27 1.54 -4.37
CA SER A 438 -24.66 1.60 -4.86
C SER A 438 -25.16 3.01 -5.15
N GLY A 439 -24.34 4.05 -4.91
CA GLY A 439 -24.73 5.46 -5.10
C GLY A 439 -25.69 6.00 -4.03
N ASN A 440 -25.81 5.34 -2.89
CA ASN A 440 -26.71 5.76 -1.80
C ASN A 440 -25.99 6.68 -0.79
N PHE A 441 -25.63 7.87 -1.22
CA PHE A 441 -24.99 8.95 -0.45
C PHE A 441 -25.11 10.27 -1.21
N ASP A 442 -24.96 11.40 -0.52
CA ASP A 442 -24.86 12.72 -1.15
C ASP A 442 -23.39 13.16 -1.21
N LEU A 443 -22.72 13.15 -0.06
CA LEU A 443 -21.27 13.33 0.09
C LEU A 443 -20.67 12.06 0.72
N TYR A 444 -19.49 11.65 0.30
CA TYR A 444 -18.80 10.50 0.89
C TYR A 444 -17.35 10.85 1.23
N LEU A 445 -16.97 10.71 2.49
CA LEU A 445 -15.56 10.79 2.94
C LEU A 445 -14.86 9.49 2.57
N SER A 446 -14.03 9.55 1.55
CA SER A 446 -13.31 8.42 0.98
C SER A 446 -11.80 8.59 1.13
N HIS A 447 -11.09 7.47 1.02
CA HIS A 447 -9.63 7.42 1.00
C HIS A 447 -9.17 6.57 -0.19
N TRP A 448 -8.08 6.97 -0.82
CA TRP A 448 -7.44 6.15 -1.84
C TRP A 448 -5.93 6.11 -1.61
N GLY A 449 -5.39 4.90 -1.51
CA GLY A 449 -3.96 4.64 -1.43
C GLY A 449 -3.41 4.20 -2.79
N ALA A 450 -2.25 4.70 -3.17
CA ALA A 450 -1.62 4.29 -4.42
C ALA A 450 -1.23 2.81 -4.39
N ASP A 451 -1.67 2.04 -5.39
CA ASP A 451 -1.27 0.64 -5.57
C ASP A 451 0.20 0.52 -6.00
N PHE A 452 0.68 1.52 -6.73
CA PHE A 452 2.07 1.61 -7.22
C PHE A 452 2.49 3.06 -7.41
N THR A 453 3.80 3.30 -7.48
CA THR A 453 4.38 4.65 -7.53
C THR A 453 4.26 5.29 -8.92
N ASP A 454 3.04 5.63 -9.32
CA ASP A 454 2.72 6.33 -10.56
C ASP A 454 1.42 7.13 -10.38
N PRO A 455 1.30 8.37 -10.92
CA PRO A 455 0.11 9.20 -10.77
C PRO A 455 -1.18 8.54 -11.26
N ILE A 456 -1.06 7.66 -12.26
CA ILE A 456 -2.20 6.95 -12.82
C ILE A 456 -2.92 6.08 -11.79
N SER A 457 -2.22 5.65 -10.71
CA SER A 457 -2.84 4.88 -9.63
C SER A 457 -3.99 5.63 -8.95
N HIS A 458 -3.92 6.96 -8.88
CA HIS A 458 -5.01 7.80 -8.41
C HIS A 458 -5.95 8.22 -9.56
N LEU A 459 -5.38 8.67 -10.68
CA LEU A 459 -6.18 9.25 -11.76
C LEU A 459 -7.11 8.23 -12.42
N GLN A 460 -6.73 6.96 -12.50
CA GLN A 460 -7.53 5.92 -13.16
C GLN A 460 -8.81 5.52 -12.43
N ILE A 461 -9.01 5.95 -11.18
CA ILE A 461 -10.22 5.58 -10.43
C ILE A 461 -11.40 6.53 -10.68
N MET A 462 -11.17 7.68 -11.32
CA MET A 462 -12.19 8.72 -11.52
C MET A 462 -12.82 8.80 -12.93
N PRO A 463 -12.31 8.13 -14.00
CA PRO A 463 -13.05 8.08 -15.26
C PRO A 463 -14.45 7.47 -15.10
N ASN A 464 -15.36 7.86 -15.99
CA ASN A 464 -16.77 7.47 -15.94
C ASN A 464 -17.03 5.95 -16.01
N ASN A 465 -16.09 5.18 -16.56
CA ASN A 465 -16.14 3.73 -16.64
C ASN A 465 -15.42 3.01 -15.49
N SER A 466 -14.87 3.75 -14.52
CA SER A 466 -14.20 3.14 -13.36
C SER A 466 -15.22 2.65 -12.33
N GLY A 467 -15.01 1.43 -11.82
CA GLY A 467 -15.80 0.87 -10.72
C GLY A 467 -15.64 1.62 -9.39
N TYR A 468 -14.59 2.43 -9.25
CA TYR A 468 -14.32 3.23 -8.04
C TYR A 468 -14.85 4.67 -8.12
N ASN A 469 -15.35 5.11 -9.28
CA ASN A 469 -16.03 6.40 -9.43
C ASN A 469 -17.45 6.32 -8.88
N TYR A 470 -17.59 6.20 -7.58
CA TYR A 470 -18.88 6.02 -6.91
C TYR A 470 -19.82 7.22 -7.12
N GLY A 471 -19.27 8.43 -7.15
CA GLY A 471 -20.01 9.66 -7.37
C GLY A 471 -20.45 9.89 -8.82
N LYS A 472 -19.99 9.07 -9.76
CA LYS A 472 -20.30 9.19 -11.20
C LYS A 472 -19.85 10.53 -11.80
N TYR A 473 -18.70 11.07 -11.33
CA TYR A 473 -18.05 12.19 -12.00
C TYR A 473 -17.84 11.88 -13.48
N ASN A 474 -18.17 12.81 -14.35
CA ASN A 474 -18.04 12.60 -15.79
C ASN A 474 -17.57 13.90 -16.48
N SER A 475 -16.32 13.92 -16.85
CA SER A 475 -15.70 14.96 -17.68
C SER A 475 -15.07 14.32 -18.90
N SER A 476 -15.54 14.67 -20.08
CA SER A 476 -15.00 14.14 -21.35
C SER A 476 -13.52 14.44 -21.49
N THR A 477 -13.09 15.65 -21.09
CA THR A 477 -11.69 16.07 -21.08
C THR A 477 -10.84 15.19 -20.15
N TYR A 478 -11.30 14.99 -18.90
CA TYR A 478 -10.61 14.12 -17.94
C TYR A 478 -10.48 12.69 -18.46
N ASN A 479 -11.60 12.12 -18.90
CA ASN A 479 -11.65 10.76 -19.43
C ASN A 479 -10.70 10.58 -20.62
N ALA A 480 -10.68 11.56 -21.55
CA ALA A 480 -9.80 11.54 -22.71
C ALA A 480 -8.32 11.60 -22.32
N LEU A 481 -7.94 12.46 -21.37
CA LEU A 481 -6.56 12.62 -20.91
C LEU A 481 -6.06 11.35 -20.20
N VAL A 482 -6.84 10.77 -19.29
CA VAL A 482 -6.49 9.50 -18.63
C VAL A 482 -6.36 8.39 -19.66
N LYS A 483 -7.32 8.28 -20.60
CA LYS A 483 -7.25 7.30 -21.68
C LYS A 483 -6.01 7.49 -22.56
N LYS A 484 -5.65 8.73 -22.89
CA LYS A 484 -4.49 9.07 -23.71
C LYS A 484 -3.18 8.69 -23.00
N ALA A 485 -3.05 9.03 -21.69
CA ALA A 485 -1.90 8.63 -20.87
C ALA A 485 -1.72 7.11 -20.76
N GLN A 486 -2.83 6.36 -20.74
CA GLN A 486 -2.80 4.91 -20.66
C GLN A 486 -2.65 4.17 -22.00
N ASN A 487 -2.87 4.86 -23.14
CA ASN A 487 -2.86 4.22 -24.47
C ASN A 487 -1.91 4.91 -25.45
N GLN A 488 -2.34 6.02 -26.06
CA GLN A 488 -1.62 6.69 -27.16
C GLN A 488 -0.24 7.18 -26.75
N ASP A 489 -0.11 7.70 -25.53
CA ASP A 489 1.13 8.25 -25.00
C ASP A 489 1.76 7.38 -23.92
N ALA A 490 1.27 6.14 -23.76
CA ALA A 490 1.72 5.22 -22.70
C ALA A 490 3.23 4.97 -22.67
N ASN A 491 3.93 5.02 -23.82
CA ASN A 491 5.39 4.85 -23.95
C ASN A 491 6.14 6.15 -24.26
N LYS A 492 5.44 7.29 -24.28
CA LYS A 492 6.03 8.62 -24.51
C LYS A 492 6.13 9.38 -23.19
N ALA A 493 7.18 9.15 -22.43
CA ALA A 493 7.29 9.58 -21.03
C ALA A 493 6.83 11.02 -20.77
N SER A 494 7.26 11.99 -21.58
CA SER A 494 6.91 13.41 -21.39
C SER A 494 5.47 13.75 -21.74
N ALA A 495 4.95 13.19 -22.84
CA ALA A 495 3.57 13.40 -23.26
C ALA A 495 2.61 12.78 -22.23
N ARG A 496 2.90 11.55 -21.81
CA ARG A 496 2.15 10.87 -20.75
C ARG A 496 2.13 11.65 -19.43
N TRP A 497 3.31 12.19 -19.02
CA TRP A 497 3.42 13.01 -17.82
C TRP A 497 2.53 14.23 -17.90
N GLN A 498 2.57 14.94 -19.03
CA GLN A 498 1.74 16.12 -19.26
C GLN A 498 0.24 15.79 -19.33
N ASP A 499 -0.15 14.68 -19.95
CA ASP A 499 -1.53 14.23 -19.97
C ASP A 499 -2.06 13.98 -18.53
N MET A 500 -1.25 13.36 -17.66
CA MET A 500 -1.60 13.12 -16.26
C MET A 500 -1.70 14.42 -15.47
N ILE A 501 -0.76 15.37 -15.67
CA ILE A 501 -0.85 16.72 -15.06
C ILE A 501 -2.14 17.43 -15.50
N ASN A 502 -2.47 17.37 -16.79
CA ASN A 502 -3.67 18.02 -17.30
C ASN A 502 -4.95 17.33 -16.78
N ALA A 503 -4.95 16.01 -16.62
CA ALA A 503 -6.06 15.28 -16.00
C ALA A 503 -6.26 15.72 -14.55
N GLU A 504 -5.20 15.75 -13.74
CA GLU A 504 -5.26 16.25 -12.37
C GLU A 504 -5.81 17.69 -12.32
N LYS A 505 -5.26 18.59 -13.15
CA LYS A 505 -5.73 19.97 -13.22
C LYS A 505 -7.21 20.05 -13.60
N THR A 506 -7.67 19.21 -14.52
CA THR A 506 -9.08 19.19 -14.95
C THR A 506 -10.02 18.84 -13.79
N ILE A 507 -9.79 17.73 -13.09
CA ILE A 507 -10.65 17.31 -11.99
C ILE A 507 -10.61 18.31 -10.82
N MET A 508 -9.46 18.93 -10.56
CA MET A 508 -9.30 19.94 -9.53
C MET A 508 -9.95 21.28 -9.90
N GLN A 509 -9.88 21.69 -11.17
CA GLN A 509 -10.58 22.89 -11.68
C GLN A 509 -12.09 22.73 -11.68
N ASP A 510 -12.58 21.54 -12.03
CA ASP A 510 -13.99 21.19 -11.99
C ASP A 510 -14.50 20.99 -10.57
N GLN A 511 -13.61 20.85 -9.60
CA GLN A 511 -13.90 20.37 -8.26
C GLN A 511 -14.72 19.08 -8.30
N GLY A 512 -14.29 18.13 -9.15
CA GLY A 512 -14.92 16.81 -9.30
C GLY A 512 -14.84 15.96 -8.03
N ILE A 513 -13.84 16.24 -7.22
CA ILE A 513 -13.62 15.75 -5.84
C ILE A 513 -13.05 16.88 -4.99
N THR A 514 -13.02 16.69 -3.67
CA THR A 514 -12.38 17.65 -2.75
C THR A 514 -11.33 16.94 -1.90
N PRO A 515 -10.04 16.99 -2.28
CA PRO A 515 -8.95 16.49 -1.44
C PRO A 515 -8.87 17.24 -0.11
N LEU A 516 -8.59 16.50 0.97
CA LEU A 516 -8.55 17.03 2.34
C LEU A 516 -7.14 16.96 2.90
N TYR A 517 -6.60 15.76 3.03
CA TYR A 517 -5.28 15.52 3.61
C TYR A 517 -4.65 14.26 3.01
N GLN A 518 -3.33 14.19 3.13
CA GLN A 518 -2.54 12.99 2.87
C GLN A 518 -2.20 12.34 4.21
N THR A 519 -2.46 11.05 4.31
CA THR A 519 -2.22 10.27 5.52
C THR A 519 -0.72 10.00 5.69
N ASN A 520 -0.21 10.30 6.89
CA ASN A 520 1.09 9.87 7.37
C ASN A 520 0.93 9.41 8.82
N TYR A 521 1.44 8.23 9.14
CA TYR A 521 1.29 7.70 10.48
C TYR A 521 2.50 7.98 11.35
N SER A 522 2.23 8.26 12.62
CA SER A 522 3.23 8.46 13.67
C SER A 522 3.41 7.19 14.48
N TYR A 523 4.66 6.86 14.81
CA TYR A 523 5.01 5.65 15.55
C TYR A 523 6.04 5.94 16.64
N LEU A 524 6.07 5.11 17.69
CA LEU A 524 7.30 4.84 18.41
C LEU A 524 7.91 3.55 17.90
N GLN A 525 9.22 3.56 17.67
CA GLN A 525 9.98 2.42 17.18
C GLN A 525 11.17 2.16 18.09
N ASN A 526 11.30 0.92 18.58
CA ASN A 526 12.46 0.46 19.30
C ASN A 526 13.73 0.79 18.50
N PRO A 527 14.67 1.60 19.02
CA PRO A 527 15.84 2.06 18.29
C PRO A 527 16.80 0.93 17.87
N LYS A 528 16.67 -0.26 18.49
CA LYS A 528 17.40 -1.46 18.08
C LYS A 528 16.84 -2.11 16.81
N VAL A 529 15.63 -1.82 16.40
CA VAL A 529 15.06 -2.31 15.15
C VAL A 529 15.64 -1.52 13.99
N LYS A 530 16.34 -2.20 13.11
CA LYS A 530 17.02 -1.63 11.95
C LYS A 530 16.64 -2.36 10.66
N GLY A 531 16.85 -1.71 9.51
CA GLY A 531 16.70 -2.32 8.20
C GLY A 531 15.27 -2.58 7.73
N ILE A 532 14.25 -2.08 8.44
CA ILE A 532 12.89 -2.02 7.88
C ILE A 532 12.92 -1.09 6.66
N ILE A 533 12.35 -1.54 5.56
CA ILE A 533 12.07 -0.69 4.41
C ILE A 533 10.58 -0.41 4.41
N HIS A 534 10.23 0.87 4.48
CA HIS A 534 8.86 1.33 4.31
C HIS A 534 8.75 2.08 2.98
N ASN A 535 7.68 1.81 2.24
CA ASN A 535 7.32 2.47 0.99
C ASN A 535 5.95 3.13 1.11
N THR A 536 5.74 4.21 0.42
CA THR A 536 4.48 4.97 0.50
C THR A 536 3.32 4.28 -0.22
N ALA A 537 3.62 3.42 -1.20
CA ALA A 537 2.64 2.72 -2.03
C ALA A 537 3.01 1.24 -2.21
N GLY A 538 2.07 0.42 -2.63
CA GLY A 538 2.25 -1.01 -2.88
C GLY A 538 2.40 -1.81 -1.59
N THR A 539 3.40 -2.68 -1.52
CA THR A 539 3.77 -3.39 -0.28
C THR A 539 4.54 -2.43 0.62
N GLN A 540 3.85 -1.76 1.55
CA GLN A 540 4.43 -0.71 2.37
C GLN A 540 5.56 -1.23 3.27
N TRP A 541 5.36 -2.36 3.95
CA TRP A 541 6.30 -2.90 4.92
C TRP A 541 7.13 -4.05 4.34
N ASN A 542 8.44 -3.87 4.24
CA ASN A 542 9.37 -4.89 3.79
C ASN A 542 10.39 -5.19 4.90
N TYR A 543 10.28 -6.37 5.50
CA TYR A 543 11.11 -6.84 6.62
C TYR A 543 12.27 -7.75 6.17
N LYS A 544 12.48 -7.97 4.87
CA LYS A 544 13.53 -8.86 4.34
C LYS A 544 14.90 -8.57 4.93
N TYR A 545 15.23 -7.28 5.11
CA TYR A 545 16.52 -6.81 5.59
C TYR A 545 16.49 -6.33 7.04
N ALA A 546 15.34 -6.48 7.71
CA ALA A 546 15.19 -6.05 9.09
C ALA A 546 15.99 -6.94 10.05
N TYR A 547 16.48 -6.32 11.13
CA TYR A 547 17.21 -7.01 12.19
C TYR A 547 17.13 -6.24 13.51
N ILE A 548 17.42 -6.94 14.62
CA ILE A 548 17.58 -6.34 15.94
C ILE A 548 19.08 -6.11 16.18
N ALA A 549 19.48 -4.85 16.37
CA ALA A 549 20.84 -4.47 16.71
C ALA A 549 21.15 -4.78 18.19
N LYS A 550 22.47 -4.93 18.52
CA LYS A 550 22.95 -5.09 19.90
C LYS A 550 22.63 -3.89 20.79
#